data_4b94627986c736dd3bec644e1ff1393a
#
_entry.id   4b94627986c736dd3bec644e1ff1393a
#
_cell.length_a   1.000
_cell.length_b   1.000
_cell.length_c   1.000
_cell.angle_alpha   90.00
_cell.angle_beta   90.00
_cell.angle_gamma   90.00
#
_symmetry.space_group_name_H-M   'P 1'
#
loop_
_entity.id
_entity.type
_entity.pdbx_description
1 polymer ?
#
loop_
_entity_poly.entity_id
_entity_poly.type
_entity_poly.pdbx_seq_one_letter_code
_entity_poly.pdbx_strand_id
1 'polypeptide(L)' 'MRTTTYTWQQAVQDAIAESDVNQLERKIRLAEVAIFERIDTFSATDSGEAIALFDALGKLRALMELLED' A
#
# COMPACT_ATOMS: atom_id res chain seq x y z
N MET A 1 -8.96 -5.66 20.86
CA MET A 1 -8.90 -5.64 19.99
C MET A 1 -8.07 -5.88 19.29
N ARG A 2 -7.85 -6.35 18.73
CA ARG A 2 -7.12 -6.47 18.03
C ARG A 2 -7.11 -6.31 16.83
N THR A 3 -6.74 -5.70 16.34
CA THR A 3 -6.79 -5.49 14.97
C THR A 3 -5.49 -5.89 14.38
N THR A 4 -5.50 -6.79 13.51
CA THR A 4 -4.29 -7.24 12.85
C THR A 4 -4.01 -6.25 11.74
N THR A 5 -3.10 -5.34 11.98
CA THR A 5 -2.67 -4.40 10.95
C THR A 5 -1.35 -4.89 10.39
N TYR A 6 -1.31 -5.20 9.12
CA TYR A 6 -0.07 -5.58 8.48
C TYR A 6 0.84 -4.36 8.34
N THR A 7 2.14 -4.57 8.39
CA THR A 7 3.09 -3.46 8.29
C THR A 7 2.89 -2.66 7.02
N TRP A 8 2.67 -3.35 5.91
CA TRP A 8 2.47 -2.66 4.63
C TRP A 8 1.18 -1.84 4.62
N GLN A 9 0.18 -2.24 5.41
CA GLN A 9 -1.08 -1.49 5.46
C GLN A 9 -0.89 -0.11 6.06
N GLN A 10 -0.02 0.00 7.05
CA GLN A 10 0.25 1.29 7.65
C GLN A 10 0.84 2.24 6.62
N ALA A 11 1.78 1.74 5.81
CA ALA A 11 2.39 2.57 4.76
C ALA A 11 1.36 3.02 3.74
N VAL A 12 0.43 2.13 3.37
CA VAL A 12 -0.64 2.48 2.43
C VAL A 12 -1.54 3.55 3.02
N GLN A 13 -1.93 3.39 4.28
CA GLN A 13 -2.80 4.37 4.92
C GLN A 13 -2.12 5.72 5.03
N ASP A 14 -0.83 5.73 5.33
CA ASP A 14 -0.08 6.99 5.39
C ASP A 14 -0.08 7.68 4.04
N ALA A 15 0.05 6.93 2.96
CA ALA A 15 0.03 7.51 1.63
C ALA A 15 -1.34 8.09 1.31
N ILE A 16 -2.40 7.34 1.63
CA ILE A 16 -3.76 7.79 1.34
C ILE A 16 -4.11 9.04 2.13
N ALA A 17 -3.62 9.14 3.36
CA ALA A 17 -3.92 10.27 4.23
C ALA A 17 -3.06 11.49 3.95
N GLU A 18 -2.01 11.35 3.14
CA GLU A 18 -1.10 12.47 2.89
C GLU A 18 -1.75 13.52 2.00
N SER A 19 -1.70 14.77 2.41
CA SER A 19 -2.28 15.86 1.65
C SER A 19 -1.23 16.69 0.90
N ASP A 20 0.05 16.50 1.21
CA ASP A 20 1.13 17.23 0.56
C ASP A 20 1.59 16.44 -0.66
N VAL A 21 1.37 17.01 -1.85
CA VAL A 21 1.70 16.35 -3.11
C VAL A 21 3.17 15.93 -3.14
N ASN A 22 4.06 16.75 -2.61
CA ASN A 22 5.48 16.43 -2.63
C ASN A 22 5.83 15.22 -1.77
N GLN A 23 5.09 15.03 -0.68
CA GLN A 23 5.29 13.88 0.19
C GLN A 23 4.52 12.66 -0.29
N LEU A 24 3.41 12.89 -1.00
CA LEU A 24 2.54 11.82 -1.43
C LEU A 24 3.26 10.84 -2.34
N GLU A 25 3.99 11.34 -3.33
CA GLU A 25 4.70 10.47 -4.25
C GLU A 25 5.69 9.58 -3.50
N ARG A 26 6.43 10.17 -2.58
CA ARG A 26 7.39 9.41 -1.77
C ARG A 26 6.68 8.32 -0.97
N LYS A 27 5.56 8.66 -0.35
CA LYS A 27 4.84 7.70 0.48
C LYS A 27 4.23 6.59 -0.34
N ILE A 28 3.75 6.92 -1.55
CA ILE A 28 3.25 5.89 -2.45
C ILE A 28 4.36 4.91 -2.79
N ARG A 29 5.54 5.41 -3.12
CA ARG A 29 6.66 4.53 -3.45
C ARG A 29 7.07 3.65 -2.28
N LEU A 30 7.09 4.22 -1.08
CA LEU A 30 7.41 3.43 0.12
C LEU A 30 6.36 2.35 0.36
N ALA A 31 5.10 2.68 0.15
CA ALA A 31 4.03 1.70 0.31
C ALA A 31 4.15 0.60 -0.72
N GLU A 32 4.48 0.95 -1.96
CA GLU A 32 4.65 -0.05 -3.01
C GLU A 32 5.80 -1.00 -2.68
N VAL A 33 6.92 -0.46 -2.19
CA VAL A 33 8.05 -1.30 -1.80
C VAL A 33 7.62 -2.27 -0.70
N ALA A 34 6.90 -1.77 0.30
CA ALA A 34 6.43 -2.62 1.40
C ALA A 34 5.54 -3.73 0.89
N ILE A 35 4.65 -3.41 -0.06
CA ILE A 35 3.75 -4.40 -0.63
C ILE A 35 4.53 -5.45 -1.43
N PHE A 36 5.47 -5.02 -2.27
CA PHE A 36 6.24 -5.96 -3.07
C PHE A 36 7.12 -6.85 -2.21
N GLU A 37 7.68 -6.30 -1.14
CA GLU A 37 8.46 -7.13 -0.22
C GLU A 37 7.57 -8.18 0.45
N ARG A 38 6.35 -7.80 0.78
CA ARG A 38 5.42 -8.75 1.38
C ARG A 38 5.03 -9.84 0.38
N ILE A 39 4.79 -9.47 -0.87
CA ILE A 39 4.44 -10.44 -1.90
C ILE A 39 5.58 -11.42 -2.10
N ASP A 40 6.81 -10.92 -2.08
CA ASP A 40 7.99 -11.77 -2.29
C ASP A 40 8.13 -12.82 -1.19
N THR A 41 7.75 -12.48 0.04
CA THR A 41 7.83 -13.40 1.17
C THR A 41 6.53 -14.14 1.44
N PHE A 42 5.49 -13.83 0.67
CA PHE A 42 4.16 -14.35 0.91
C PHE A 42 4.08 -15.83 0.58
N SER A 43 3.53 -16.61 1.49
CA SER A 43 3.44 -18.06 1.30
C SER A 43 2.13 -18.48 0.65
N ALA A 44 1.27 -17.55 0.33
CA ALA A 44 -0.03 -17.80 -0.33
C ALA A 44 -0.98 -18.65 0.49
N THR A 45 -0.77 -18.71 1.79
CA THR A 45 -1.68 -19.45 2.67
C THR A 45 -2.81 -18.56 3.19
N ASP A 46 -2.70 -17.26 2.97
CA ASP A 46 -3.70 -16.30 3.44
C ASP A 46 -4.28 -15.55 2.25
N SER A 47 -5.40 -16.06 1.72
CA SER A 47 -6.02 -15.45 0.56
C SER A 47 -6.63 -14.08 0.90
N GLY A 48 -7.00 -13.86 2.17
CA GLY A 48 -7.52 -12.56 2.58
C GLY A 48 -6.48 -11.48 2.44
N GLU A 49 -5.24 -11.77 2.85
CA GLU A 49 -4.17 -10.80 2.71
C GLU A 49 -3.82 -10.57 1.24
N ALA A 50 -3.86 -11.61 0.43
CA ALA A 50 -3.57 -11.47 -1.00
C ALA A 50 -4.55 -10.49 -1.65
N ILE A 51 -5.83 -10.62 -1.34
CA ILE A 51 -6.84 -9.71 -1.87
C ILE A 51 -6.58 -8.30 -1.41
N ALA A 52 -6.24 -8.14 -0.12
CA ALA A 52 -5.95 -6.81 0.44
C ALA A 52 -4.73 -6.18 -0.23
N LEU A 53 -3.70 -6.98 -0.52
CA LEU A 53 -2.50 -6.49 -1.19
C LEU A 53 -2.82 -5.95 -2.58
N PHE A 54 -3.59 -6.71 -3.37
CA PHE A 54 -3.95 -6.27 -4.71
C PHE A 54 -4.85 -5.05 -4.68
N ASP A 55 -5.79 -5.01 -3.73
CA ASP A 55 -6.65 -3.84 -3.58
C ASP A 55 -5.83 -2.59 -3.25
N ALA A 56 -4.86 -2.74 -2.34
CA ALA A 56 -4.01 -1.61 -1.97
C ALA A 56 -3.18 -1.13 -3.14
N LEU A 57 -2.64 -2.05 -3.95
CA LEU A 57 -1.88 -1.65 -5.13
C LEU A 57 -2.75 -0.85 -6.10
N GLY A 58 -4.01 -1.27 -6.27
CA GLY A 58 -4.92 -0.53 -7.13
C GLY A 58 -5.15 0.89 -6.65
N LYS A 59 -5.31 1.04 -5.33
CA LYS A 59 -5.50 2.37 -4.76
C LYS A 59 -4.28 3.24 -4.93
N LEU A 60 -3.10 2.68 -4.71
CA LEU A 60 -1.87 3.44 -4.88
C LEU A 60 -1.66 3.85 -6.32
N ARG A 61 -1.99 2.98 -7.27
CA ARG A 61 -1.89 3.33 -8.69
C ARG A 61 -2.83 4.46 -9.05
N ALA A 62 -4.04 4.43 -8.52
CA ALA A 62 -5.00 5.51 -8.77
C ALA A 62 -4.47 6.84 -8.26
N LEU A 63 -3.86 6.84 -7.07
CA LEU A 63 -3.25 8.05 -6.53
C LEU A 63 -2.11 8.54 -7.40
N MET A 64 -1.28 7.61 -7.88
CA MET A 64 -0.15 7.97 -8.73
C MET A 64 -0.62 8.60 -10.03
N GLU A 65 -1.70 8.08 -10.61
CA GLU A 65 -2.25 8.65 -11.84
C GLU A 65 -2.70 10.08 -11.64
N LEU A 66 -3.27 10.38 -10.47
CA LEU A 66 -3.67 11.74 -10.18
C LEU A 66 -2.47 12.68 -10.13
N LEU A 67 -1.33 12.18 -9.65
CA LEU A 67 -0.13 12.99 -9.58
C LEU A 67 0.50 13.24 -10.95
N GLU A 68 0.31 12.31 -11.87
CA GLU A 68 0.93 12.39 -13.18
C GLU A 68 0.19 13.32 -14.14
N ASP A 69 -0.99 13.71 -13.80
CA ASP A 69 -1.82 14.51 -14.68
C ASP A 69 -1.35 15.97 -14.80
#